data_a974733e0dd8a456d61b3ca83f0f2d7c
#
_entry.id   a974733e0dd8a456d61b3ca83f0f2d7c
#
_cell.length_a   1.000
_cell.length_b   1.000
_cell.length_c   1.000
_cell.angle_alpha   90.00
_cell.angle_beta   90.00
_cell.angle_gamma   90.00
#
_symmetry.space_group_name_H-M   'P 1'
#
loop_
_entity.id
_entity.type
_entity.pdbx_description
1 polymer ?
#
loop_
_entity_poly.entity_id
_entity_poly.type
_entity_poly.pdbx_seq_one_letter_code
_entity_poly.pdbx_strand_id
1 'polypeptide(L)'
;KSNPDKRVLNLTRSGYASSQKFGTVLWSGDIFASWDTMKKQIHEGLNMCMSGMPYWTLDIGGFFTVNENWQHRGCSCSKDPTPKWFWRGDYEEGVEDYGYRELYVRWFEQGVFLPMFRSHGTDTPREVWNFGRPGEPFYDALVKNIELRYRLMPYIYSNAARIWTDDYTMMRSLLFDFAQDKRAAALGDEYMFGDSLLVCPVT
;
A
#
# COMPACT_ATOMS: atom_id res chain seq x y z
N LYS A 1 20.80 -13.28 19.73
CA LYS A 1 22.04 -13.35 18.92
C LYS A 1 21.63 -13.14 17.47
N SER A 2 22.12 -12.09 16.81
CA SER A 2 21.91 -11.89 15.38
C SER A 2 22.57 -13.03 14.61
N ASN A 3 21.85 -13.60 13.65
CA ASN A 3 22.46 -14.52 12.71
C ASN A 3 23.08 -13.68 11.57
N PRO A 4 24.43 -13.59 11.48
CA PRO A 4 25.09 -12.71 10.52
C PRO A 4 24.86 -13.14 9.07
N ASP A 5 24.42 -14.38 8.84
CA ASP A 5 24.21 -14.94 7.50
C ASP A 5 22.79 -14.71 6.97
N LYS A 6 21.92 -14.08 7.76
CA LYS A 6 20.53 -13.81 7.36
C LYS A 6 20.24 -12.32 7.37
N ARG A 7 19.60 -11.86 6.28
CA ARG A 7 18.99 -10.51 6.24
C ARG A 7 17.77 -10.48 7.15
N VAL A 8 17.63 -9.41 7.93
CA VAL A 8 16.49 -9.17 8.81
C VAL A 8 15.53 -8.23 8.12
N LEU A 9 14.25 -8.55 8.15
CA LEU A 9 13.15 -7.66 7.77
C LEU A 9 12.06 -7.79 8.83
N ASN A 10 11.72 -6.69 9.45
CA ASN A 10 10.68 -6.59 10.48
C ASN A 10 9.57 -5.68 9.97
N LEU A 11 8.40 -6.24 9.71
CA LEU A 11 7.19 -5.44 9.46
C LEU A 11 6.53 -5.11 10.81
N THR A 12 6.33 -3.84 11.09
CA THR A 12 5.83 -3.37 12.39
C THR A 12 4.94 -2.14 12.28
N ARG A 13 3.97 -2.02 13.18
CA ARG A 13 3.08 -0.85 13.31
C ARG A 13 3.74 0.35 13.98
N SER A 14 4.79 0.11 14.73
CA SER A 14 5.44 1.14 15.55
C SER A 14 6.90 1.24 15.22
N GLY A 15 7.38 2.46 15.12
CA GLY A 15 8.78 2.75 14.87
C GLY A 15 9.09 4.19 15.19
N TYR A 16 10.35 4.55 15.03
CA TYR A 16 10.87 5.88 15.19
C TYR A 16 12.01 6.12 14.21
N ALA A 17 12.43 7.35 14.06
CA ALA A 17 13.55 7.70 13.21
C ALA A 17 14.76 6.79 13.51
N SER A 18 15.41 6.28 12.47
CA SER A 18 16.49 5.29 12.52
C SER A 18 16.06 3.83 12.78
N SER A 19 14.76 3.51 12.85
CA SER A 19 14.30 2.12 12.96
C SER A 19 14.71 1.26 11.75
N GLN A 20 14.92 1.87 10.59
CA GLN A 20 15.38 1.20 9.37
C GLN A 20 16.70 0.44 9.55
N LYS A 21 17.58 0.87 10.45
CA LYS A 21 18.83 0.15 10.77
C LYS A 21 18.62 -1.25 11.34
N PHE A 22 17.40 -1.55 11.81
CA PHE A 22 16.99 -2.87 12.30
C PHE A 22 16.23 -3.67 11.24
N GLY A 23 16.25 -3.23 9.98
CA GLY A 23 15.48 -3.86 8.90
C GLY A 23 13.97 -3.63 9.05
N THR A 24 13.57 -2.50 9.64
CA THR A 24 12.17 -2.20 9.92
C THR A 24 11.49 -1.59 8.70
N VAL A 25 10.34 -2.15 8.36
CA VAL A 25 9.35 -1.60 7.43
C VAL A 25 8.10 -1.27 8.25
N LEU A 26 7.58 -0.08 8.06
CA LEU A 26 6.34 0.37 8.72
C LEU A 26 5.14 0.24 7.80
N TRP A 27 3.96 -0.03 8.38
CA TRP A 27 2.68 0.06 7.68
C TRP A 27 1.63 0.77 8.54
N SER A 28 0.60 1.26 7.88
CA SER A 28 -0.48 2.07 8.48
C SER A 28 -1.42 1.33 9.44
N GLY A 29 -1.26 0.02 9.59
CA GLY A 29 -2.19 -0.79 10.38
C GLY A 29 -3.48 -1.14 9.63
N ASP A 30 -4.56 -1.37 10.37
CA ASP A 30 -5.84 -1.89 9.86
C ASP A 30 -6.69 -0.75 9.28
N ILE A 31 -6.47 -0.44 8.03
CA ILE A 31 -7.14 0.64 7.30
C ILE A 31 -8.40 0.14 6.58
N PHE A 32 -9.34 1.06 6.28
CA PHE A 32 -10.58 0.74 5.59
C PHE A 32 -10.44 0.81 4.08
N ALA A 33 -11.17 -0.07 3.37
CA ALA A 33 -11.26 -0.05 1.93
C ALA A 33 -12.21 1.08 1.48
N SER A 34 -11.65 2.24 1.17
CA SER A 34 -12.34 3.36 0.56
C SER A 34 -11.39 4.22 -0.26
N TRP A 35 -11.92 4.98 -1.21
CA TRP A 35 -11.16 5.93 -2.03
C TRP A 35 -10.50 7.02 -1.16
N ASP A 36 -11.22 7.53 -0.17
CA ASP A 36 -10.71 8.53 0.77
C ASP A 36 -9.51 7.98 1.58
N THR A 37 -9.61 6.73 2.03
CA THR A 37 -8.49 6.06 2.72
C THR A 37 -7.29 5.90 1.79
N MET A 38 -7.49 5.44 0.56
CA MET A 38 -6.41 5.30 -0.43
C MET A 38 -5.66 6.63 -0.61
N LYS A 39 -6.40 7.73 -0.79
CA LYS A 39 -5.80 9.07 -0.92
C LYS A 39 -5.02 9.49 0.32
N LYS A 40 -5.58 9.28 1.52
CA LYS A 40 -4.89 9.57 2.79
C LYS A 40 -3.62 8.76 2.97
N GLN A 41 -3.58 7.51 2.49
CA GLN A 41 -2.41 6.64 2.58
C GLN A 41 -1.23 7.15 1.75
N ILE A 42 -1.47 7.87 0.65
CA ILE A 42 -0.41 8.53 -0.12
C ILE A 42 0.24 9.60 0.75
N HIS A 43 -0.56 10.47 1.36
CA HIS A 43 -0.07 11.53 2.25
C HIS A 43 0.69 10.95 3.45
N GLU A 44 0.17 9.90 4.05
CA GLU A 44 0.81 9.24 5.20
C GLU A 44 2.18 8.67 4.82
N GLY A 45 2.27 7.94 3.70
CA GLY A 45 3.52 7.38 3.20
C GLY A 45 4.56 8.47 2.91
N LEU A 46 4.15 9.59 2.31
CA LEU A 46 5.03 10.73 2.06
C LEU A 46 5.54 11.34 3.37
N ASN A 47 4.65 11.54 4.36
CA ASN A 47 5.05 12.07 5.67
C ASN A 47 6.01 11.14 6.41
N MET A 48 5.80 9.83 6.33
CA MET A 48 6.72 8.85 6.93
C MET A 48 8.09 8.91 6.28
N CYS A 49 8.14 8.95 4.94
CA CYS A 49 9.41 9.05 4.21
C CYS A 49 10.13 10.38 4.51
N MET A 50 9.41 11.50 4.59
CA MET A 50 9.96 12.80 4.97
C MET A 50 10.46 12.84 6.42
N SER A 51 9.92 11.99 7.28
CA SER A 51 10.34 11.84 8.70
C SER A 51 11.53 10.89 8.88
N GLY A 52 12.20 10.46 7.81
CA GLY A 52 13.34 9.55 7.86
C GLY A 52 12.97 8.08 8.06
N MET A 53 11.77 7.69 7.66
CA MET A 53 11.25 6.32 7.67
C MET A 53 11.02 5.84 6.24
N PRO A 54 12.08 5.53 5.48
CA PRO A 54 12.02 5.35 4.03
C PRO A 54 11.38 4.04 3.58
N TYR A 55 11.22 3.07 4.47
CA TYR A 55 10.59 1.79 4.17
C TYR A 55 9.15 1.78 4.66
N TRP A 56 8.24 1.99 3.72
CA TRP A 56 6.81 2.11 3.95
C TRP A 56 6.02 1.08 3.15
N THR A 57 4.93 0.63 3.72
CA THR A 57 3.91 -0.16 3.06
C THR A 57 2.54 0.11 3.66
N LEU A 58 1.53 -0.51 3.10
CA LEU A 58 0.14 -0.46 3.54
C LEU A 58 -0.57 -1.76 3.15
N ASP A 59 -1.78 -1.93 3.61
CA ASP A 59 -2.64 -3.02 3.19
C ASP A 59 -3.37 -2.62 1.89
N ILE A 60 -2.81 -3.02 0.73
CA ILE A 60 -3.40 -2.70 -0.57
C ILE A 60 -4.84 -3.24 -0.63
N GLY A 61 -5.78 -2.37 -0.96
CA GLY A 61 -7.20 -2.68 -0.98
C GLY A 61 -7.90 -2.56 0.37
N GLY A 62 -7.20 -2.05 1.40
CA GLY A 62 -7.70 -1.91 2.76
C GLY A 62 -7.70 -3.22 3.55
N PHE A 63 -7.52 -3.13 4.86
CA PHE A 63 -7.61 -4.30 5.75
C PHE A 63 -9.06 -4.73 5.96
N PHE A 64 -9.97 -3.78 6.23
CA PHE A 64 -11.41 -3.99 6.34
C PHE A 64 -12.10 -3.57 5.05
N THR A 65 -12.73 -4.51 4.37
CA THR A 65 -13.39 -4.29 3.07
C THR A 65 -14.91 -4.23 3.21
N VAL A 66 -15.47 -5.17 3.97
CA VAL A 66 -16.91 -5.32 4.08
C VAL A 66 -17.53 -4.38 5.12
N ASN A 67 -18.76 -3.98 4.87
CA ASN A 67 -19.54 -3.15 5.79
C ASN A 67 -20.23 -3.97 6.89
N GLU A 68 -20.93 -3.29 7.80
CA GLU A 68 -21.61 -3.91 8.94
C GLU A 68 -22.70 -4.92 8.54
N ASN A 69 -23.25 -4.81 7.32
CA ASN A 69 -24.31 -5.69 6.83
C ASN A 69 -23.81 -7.10 6.47
N TRP A 70 -22.51 -7.23 6.22
CA TRP A 70 -21.89 -8.52 5.88
C TRP A 70 -22.10 -9.58 6.98
N GLN A 71 -22.14 -9.19 8.24
CA GLN A 71 -22.36 -10.08 9.38
C GLN A 71 -23.72 -10.83 9.30
N HIS A 72 -24.67 -10.36 8.52
CA HIS A 72 -26.01 -10.91 8.42
C HIS A 72 -26.19 -11.91 7.27
N ARG A 73 -25.15 -12.18 6.48
CA ARG A 73 -25.23 -13.09 5.33
C ARG A 73 -25.02 -14.56 5.71
N GLY A 74 -25.97 -15.13 6.43
CA GLY A 74 -26.17 -16.60 6.48
C GLY A 74 -25.04 -17.47 7.02
N CYS A 75 -24.02 -16.90 7.60
CA CYS A 75 -22.97 -17.65 8.29
C CYS A 75 -23.42 -17.95 9.72
N SER A 76 -23.24 -19.20 10.17
CA SER A 76 -23.41 -19.58 11.57
C SER A 76 -22.48 -18.82 12.53
N CYS A 77 -21.53 -18.06 11.98
CA CYS A 77 -20.65 -17.12 12.68
C CYS A 77 -21.33 -15.77 13.00
N SER A 78 -22.62 -15.59 12.70
CA SER A 78 -23.42 -14.38 13.02
C SER A 78 -23.54 -14.06 14.51
N LYS A 79 -22.86 -14.82 15.35
CA LYS A 79 -22.71 -14.59 16.79
C LYS A 79 -21.34 -14.01 17.15
N ASP A 80 -20.57 -13.53 16.17
CA ASP A 80 -19.33 -12.86 16.46
C ASP A 80 -19.60 -11.61 17.30
N PRO A 81 -19.08 -11.54 18.54
CA PRO A 81 -19.26 -10.39 19.41
C PRO A 81 -18.43 -9.17 19.00
N THR A 82 -17.76 -9.23 17.84
CA THR A 82 -16.95 -8.13 17.34
C THR A 82 -17.79 -6.87 17.18
N PRO A 83 -17.37 -5.75 17.83
CA PRO A 83 -18.13 -4.52 17.76
C PRO A 83 -18.33 -4.03 16.32
N LYS A 84 -19.52 -3.50 16.00
CA LYS A 84 -19.88 -3.02 14.66
C LYS A 84 -18.90 -1.98 14.09
N TRP A 85 -18.23 -1.20 14.92
CA TRP A 85 -17.22 -0.24 14.49
C TRP A 85 -15.97 -0.89 13.86
N PHE A 86 -15.79 -2.18 14.03
CA PHE A 86 -14.71 -2.97 13.43
C PHE A 86 -14.98 -3.26 11.94
N TRP A 87 -16.24 -3.25 11.52
CA TRP A 87 -16.70 -3.54 10.17
C TRP A 87 -17.05 -2.23 9.46
N ARG A 88 -16.05 -1.49 9.00
CA ARG A 88 -16.22 -0.17 8.40
C ARG A 88 -15.74 -0.07 6.95
N GLY A 89 -15.67 -1.18 6.23
CA GLY A 89 -15.49 -1.14 4.79
C GLY A 89 -16.76 -0.63 4.10
N ASP A 90 -16.62 -0.11 2.90
CA ASP A 90 -17.73 0.47 2.14
C ASP A 90 -18.49 -0.57 1.32
N TYR A 91 -18.00 -1.82 1.24
CA TYR A 91 -18.46 -2.82 0.28
C TYR A 91 -19.21 -3.97 0.96
N GLU A 92 -20.36 -4.37 0.37
CA GLU A 92 -21.19 -5.43 0.97
C GLU A 92 -20.74 -6.83 0.58
N GLU A 93 -20.12 -7.00 -0.58
CA GLU A 93 -19.81 -8.30 -1.17
C GLU A 93 -18.32 -8.60 -1.28
N GLY A 94 -17.48 -7.75 -0.67
CA GLY A 94 -16.03 -7.92 -0.71
C GLY A 94 -15.51 -8.02 -2.15
N VAL A 95 -14.77 -9.08 -2.47
CA VAL A 95 -14.20 -9.30 -3.81
C VAL A 95 -15.23 -9.47 -4.93
N GLU A 96 -16.47 -9.76 -4.61
CA GLU A 96 -17.57 -9.86 -5.60
C GLU A 96 -18.17 -8.47 -5.93
N ASP A 97 -17.93 -7.46 -5.10
CA ASP A 97 -18.36 -6.09 -5.34
C ASP A 97 -17.50 -5.44 -6.44
N TYR A 98 -18.17 -4.96 -7.47
CA TYR A 98 -17.51 -4.32 -8.62
C TYR A 98 -16.77 -3.04 -8.24
N GLY A 99 -17.33 -2.25 -7.32
CA GLY A 99 -16.71 -1.05 -6.78
C GLY A 99 -15.43 -1.37 -6.01
N TYR A 100 -15.42 -2.46 -5.23
CA TYR A 100 -14.23 -2.92 -4.57
C TYR A 100 -13.15 -3.39 -5.55
N ARG A 101 -13.53 -4.14 -6.58
CA ARG A 101 -12.59 -4.59 -7.63
C ARG A 101 -11.89 -3.41 -8.30
N GLU A 102 -12.62 -2.34 -8.59
CA GLU A 102 -12.03 -1.13 -9.17
C GLU A 102 -11.08 -0.45 -8.19
N LEU A 103 -11.53 -0.18 -6.97
CA LEU A 103 -10.67 0.38 -5.91
C LEU A 103 -9.41 -0.45 -5.72
N TYR A 104 -9.55 -1.78 -5.65
CA TYR A 104 -8.42 -2.68 -5.45
C TYR A 104 -7.40 -2.58 -6.58
N VAL A 105 -7.84 -2.58 -7.83
CA VAL A 105 -6.94 -2.44 -8.98
C VAL A 105 -6.22 -1.10 -8.96
N ARG A 106 -6.91 0.02 -8.67
CA ARG A 106 -6.28 1.34 -8.59
C ARG A 106 -5.28 1.43 -7.44
N TRP A 107 -5.62 0.86 -6.32
CA TRP A 107 -4.70 0.79 -5.18
C TRP A 107 -3.50 -0.12 -5.45
N PHE A 108 -3.73 -1.20 -6.19
CA PHE A 108 -2.68 -2.11 -6.62
C PHE A 108 -1.72 -1.46 -7.62
N GLU A 109 -2.24 -0.63 -8.54
CA GLU A 109 -1.44 0.21 -9.44
C GLU A 109 -0.52 1.15 -8.66
N GLN A 110 -1.06 1.87 -7.69
CA GLN A 110 -0.27 2.72 -6.79
C GLN A 110 0.73 1.90 -5.98
N GLY A 111 0.34 0.72 -5.54
CA GLY A 111 1.18 -0.20 -4.78
C GLY A 111 2.46 -0.63 -5.48
N VAL A 112 2.45 -0.68 -6.83
CA VAL A 112 3.66 -0.97 -7.63
C VAL A 112 4.79 0.01 -7.31
N PHE A 113 4.45 1.24 -6.96
CA PHE A 113 5.36 2.35 -6.66
C PHE A 113 5.48 2.66 -5.17
N LEU A 114 5.35 1.62 -4.33
CA LEU A 114 5.69 1.68 -2.91
C LEU A 114 7.04 1.01 -2.64
N PRO A 115 7.76 1.40 -1.59
CA PRO A 115 8.98 0.70 -1.19
C PRO A 115 8.77 -0.80 -0.99
N MET A 116 7.70 -1.20 -0.32
CA MET A 116 7.28 -2.59 -0.22
C MET A 116 5.90 -2.79 -0.87
N PHE A 117 5.81 -3.69 -1.84
CA PHE A 117 4.58 -4.05 -2.53
C PHE A 117 3.94 -5.25 -1.81
N ARG A 118 2.78 -5.03 -1.21
CA ARG A 118 2.15 -6.01 -0.34
C ARG A 118 0.64 -5.83 -0.33
N SER A 119 -0.10 -6.94 -0.43
CA SER A 119 -1.54 -6.99 -0.17
C SER A 119 -1.81 -7.75 1.12
N HIS A 120 -2.76 -7.28 1.91
CA HIS A 120 -3.16 -7.89 3.17
C HIS A 120 -4.54 -7.39 3.60
N GLY A 121 -5.28 -8.22 4.33
CA GLY A 121 -6.58 -7.87 4.90
C GLY A 121 -7.26 -9.07 5.54
N THR A 122 -8.48 -8.89 6.07
CA THR A 122 -9.16 -9.91 6.87
C THR A 122 -10.39 -10.51 6.21
N ASP A 123 -11.31 -9.74 5.74
CA ASP A 123 -12.71 -10.12 5.50
C ASP A 123 -13.07 -10.47 4.05
N THR A 124 -12.11 -10.39 3.14
CA THR A 124 -12.26 -10.80 1.75
C THR A 124 -10.92 -11.27 1.17
N PRO A 125 -10.90 -12.27 0.28
CA PRO A 125 -9.67 -12.74 -0.35
C PRO A 125 -9.06 -11.67 -1.27
N ARG A 126 -7.73 -11.63 -1.36
CA ARG A 126 -6.98 -10.63 -2.13
C ARG A 126 -6.03 -11.22 -3.15
N GLU A 127 -6.05 -12.52 -3.31
CA GLU A 127 -5.26 -13.21 -4.32
C GLU A 127 -5.83 -12.92 -5.71
N VAL A 128 -4.96 -12.70 -6.67
CA VAL A 128 -5.28 -12.25 -8.02
C VAL A 128 -6.37 -13.11 -8.69
N TRP A 129 -6.34 -14.41 -8.47
CA TRP A 129 -7.33 -15.34 -9.05
C TRP A 129 -8.75 -15.20 -8.47
N ASN A 130 -8.95 -14.47 -7.39
CA ASN A 130 -10.28 -14.13 -6.88
C ASN A 130 -10.91 -12.94 -7.62
N PHE A 131 -10.12 -12.20 -8.38
CA PHE A 131 -10.57 -11.05 -9.17
C PHE A 131 -10.91 -11.43 -10.62
N GLY A 132 -10.80 -12.70 -10.98
CA GLY A 132 -11.13 -13.20 -12.31
C GLY A 132 -10.16 -14.27 -12.80
N ARG A 133 -10.23 -14.51 -14.11
CA ARG A 133 -9.40 -15.48 -14.85
C ARG A 133 -8.58 -14.78 -15.92
N PRO A 134 -7.54 -15.44 -16.47
CA PRO A 134 -6.82 -14.92 -17.63
C PRO A 134 -7.77 -14.51 -18.77
N GLY A 135 -7.63 -13.29 -19.27
CA GLY A 135 -8.50 -12.67 -20.25
C GLY A 135 -9.62 -11.80 -19.65
N GLU A 136 -9.83 -11.81 -18.35
CA GLU A 136 -10.79 -10.93 -17.68
C GLU A 136 -10.12 -9.62 -17.20
N PRO A 137 -10.80 -8.47 -17.32
CA PRO A 137 -10.16 -7.15 -17.16
C PRO A 137 -9.44 -6.95 -15.82
N PHE A 138 -10.05 -7.31 -14.71
CA PHE A 138 -9.46 -7.12 -13.38
C PHE A 138 -8.25 -8.03 -13.16
N TYR A 139 -8.36 -9.31 -13.53
CA TYR A 139 -7.26 -10.26 -13.44
C TYR A 139 -6.06 -9.79 -14.28
N ASP A 140 -6.30 -9.45 -15.53
CA ASP A 140 -5.24 -9.03 -16.45
C ASP A 140 -4.57 -7.74 -16.00
N ALA A 141 -5.34 -6.78 -15.47
CA ALA A 141 -4.79 -5.56 -14.89
C ALA A 141 -3.87 -5.85 -13.70
N LEU A 142 -4.28 -6.73 -12.78
CA LEU A 142 -3.47 -7.10 -11.62
C LEU A 142 -2.18 -7.82 -12.02
N VAL A 143 -2.27 -8.78 -12.95
CA VAL A 143 -1.09 -9.50 -13.47
C VAL A 143 -0.12 -8.53 -14.15
N LYS A 144 -0.62 -7.63 -14.99
CA LYS A 144 0.19 -6.60 -15.65
C LYS A 144 0.95 -5.71 -14.63
N ASN A 145 0.31 -5.37 -13.53
CA ASN A 145 0.94 -4.59 -12.47
C ASN A 145 2.02 -5.40 -11.73
N ILE A 146 1.81 -6.68 -11.49
CA ILE A 146 2.84 -7.58 -10.94
C ILE A 146 4.04 -7.66 -11.88
N GLU A 147 3.81 -7.86 -13.16
CA GLU A 147 4.88 -7.91 -14.18
C GLU A 147 5.65 -6.59 -14.23
N LEU A 148 4.94 -5.44 -14.15
CA LEU A 148 5.58 -4.13 -14.07
C LEU A 148 6.46 -4.03 -12.82
N ARG A 149 5.98 -4.44 -11.66
CA ARG A 149 6.77 -4.45 -10.41
C ARG A 149 8.04 -5.28 -10.58
N TYR A 150 7.95 -6.46 -11.16
CA TYR A 150 9.14 -7.30 -11.41
C TYR A 150 10.12 -6.65 -12.39
N ARG A 151 9.65 -6.00 -13.45
CA ARG A 151 10.51 -5.24 -14.36
C ARG A 151 11.21 -4.06 -13.70
N LEU A 152 10.55 -3.43 -12.72
CA LEU A 152 11.12 -2.33 -11.93
C LEU A 152 12.08 -2.81 -10.82
N MET A 153 12.22 -4.11 -10.58
CA MET A 153 13.03 -4.65 -9.49
C MET A 153 14.48 -4.13 -9.46
N PRO A 154 15.21 -4.06 -10.60
CA PRO A 154 16.56 -3.49 -10.59
C PRO A 154 16.58 -2.02 -10.17
N TYR A 155 15.62 -1.23 -10.65
CA TYR A 155 15.47 0.18 -10.27
C TYR A 155 15.18 0.33 -8.78
N ILE A 156 14.24 -0.46 -8.26
CA ILE A 156 13.85 -0.46 -6.83
C ILE A 156 15.04 -0.87 -5.97
N TYR A 157 15.77 -1.91 -6.36
CA TYR A 157 16.95 -2.37 -5.61
C TYR A 157 18.05 -1.31 -5.57
N SER A 158 18.30 -0.62 -6.69
CA SER A 158 19.27 0.48 -6.76
C SER A 158 18.88 1.65 -5.86
N ASN A 159 17.59 2.04 -5.85
CA ASN A 159 17.11 3.08 -4.94
C ASN A 159 17.15 2.64 -3.47
N ALA A 160 16.90 1.35 -3.18
CA ALA A 160 17.08 0.82 -1.84
C ALA A 160 18.55 0.86 -1.36
N ALA A 161 19.50 0.65 -2.27
CA ALA A 161 20.92 0.85 -1.95
C ALA A 161 21.23 2.32 -1.58
N ARG A 162 20.66 3.29 -2.31
CA ARG A 162 20.81 4.72 -2.02
C ARG A 162 20.22 5.15 -0.67
N ILE A 163 19.21 4.46 -0.19
CA ILE A 163 18.68 4.68 1.18
C ILE A 163 19.78 4.42 2.21
N TRP A 164 20.63 3.42 1.96
CA TRP A 164 21.74 3.08 2.83
C TRP A 164 22.95 3.99 2.64
N THR A 165 23.32 4.28 1.39
CA THR A 165 24.57 5.00 1.06
C THR A 165 24.45 6.51 1.16
N ASP A 166 23.26 7.06 0.84
CA ASP A 166 23.07 8.48 0.59
C ASP A 166 21.98 9.08 1.50
N ASP A 167 21.49 8.34 2.50
CA ASP A 167 20.33 8.72 3.34
C ASP A 167 19.09 9.13 2.51
N TYR A 168 18.91 8.45 1.38
CA TYR A 168 17.87 8.73 0.39
C TYR A 168 16.50 8.22 0.84
N THR A 169 15.43 8.68 0.22
CA THR A 169 14.10 8.09 0.32
C THR A 169 13.53 7.77 -1.06
N MET A 170 12.98 6.56 -1.21
CA MET A 170 12.48 6.08 -2.49
C MET A 170 11.16 6.73 -2.88
N MET A 171 10.23 6.88 -1.93
CA MET A 171 8.98 7.61 -2.09
C MET A 171 9.21 9.04 -1.64
N ARG A 172 9.12 10.00 -2.58
CA ARG A 172 9.57 11.38 -2.36
C ARG A 172 8.44 12.36 -2.60
N SER A 173 8.16 13.20 -1.63
CA SER A 173 7.32 14.38 -1.87
C SER A 173 7.94 15.25 -2.96
N LEU A 174 7.11 15.86 -3.80
CA LEU A 174 7.57 16.80 -4.84
C LEU A 174 8.35 17.99 -4.25
N LEU A 175 8.19 18.27 -2.97
CA LEU A 175 8.96 19.31 -2.27
C LEU A 175 10.47 19.02 -2.22
N PHE A 176 10.90 17.76 -2.30
CA PHE A 176 12.33 17.44 -2.33
C PHE A 176 13.02 17.90 -3.61
N ASP A 177 12.32 17.74 -4.73
CA ASP A 177 12.91 17.95 -6.05
C ASP A 177 12.44 19.29 -6.69
N PHE A 178 11.28 19.82 -6.27
CA PHE A 178 10.64 21.00 -6.85
C PHE A 178 10.26 22.05 -5.80
N ALA A 179 11.12 22.28 -4.80
CA ALA A 179 10.84 23.17 -3.66
C ALA A 179 10.50 24.64 -4.06
N GLN A 180 10.93 25.09 -5.23
CA GLN A 180 10.67 26.44 -5.73
C GLN A 180 9.31 26.56 -6.50
N ASP A 181 8.70 25.43 -6.86
CA ASP A 181 7.39 25.44 -7.52
C ASP A 181 6.26 25.39 -6.48
N LYS A 182 5.55 26.49 -6.34
CA LYS A 182 4.41 26.60 -5.41
C LYS A 182 3.28 25.61 -5.72
N ARG A 183 3.15 25.18 -6.97
CA ARG A 183 2.15 24.18 -7.37
C ARG A 183 2.55 22.81 -6.83
N ALA A 184 3.82 22.45 -6.97
CA ALA A 184 4.34 21.21 -6.42
C ALA A 184 4.13 21.08 -4.90
N ALA A 185 4.22 22.21 -4.17
CA ALA A 185 3.97 22.26 -2.74
C ALA A 185 2.49 22.00 -2.36
N ALA A 186 1.55 22.21 -3.27
CA ALA A 186 0.13 22.01 -3.04
C ALA A 186 -0.35 20.59 -3.43
N LEU A 187 0.48 19.80 -4.14
CA LEU A 187 0.15 18.45 -4.59
C LEU A 187 0.56 17.44 -3.53
N GLY A 188 -0.42 16.84 -2.89
CA GLY A 188 -0.20 15.84 -1.84
C GLY A 188 -0.48 14.40 -2.30
N ASP A 189 -1.03 14.21 -3.50
CA ASP A 189 -1.43 12.93 -4.07
C ASP A 189 -0.55 12.49 -5.27
N GLU A 190 0.50 13.25 -5.55
CA GLU A 190 1.54 12.92 -6.53
C GLU A 190 2.91 12.88 -5.85
N TYR A 191 3.80 12.03 -6.34
CA TYR A 191 5.14 11.89 -5.76
C TYR A 191 6.15 11.32 -6.75
N MET A 192 7.43 11.59 -6.49
CA MET A 192 8.51 10.89 -7.18
C MET A 192 8.75 9.53 -6.54
N PHE A 193 8.89 8.50 -7.36
CA PHE A 193 9.38 7.20 -6.95
C PHE A 193 10.80 7.03 -7.49
N GLY A 194 11.78 7.17 -6.59
CA GLY A 194 13.15 7.43 -6.99
C GLY A 194 13.27 8.81 -7.65
N ASP A 195 14.27 8.98 -8.49
CA ASP A 195 14.57 10.24 -9.18
C ASP A 195 14.03 10.31 -10.62
N SER A 196 13.43 9.24 -11.12
CA SER A 196 13.10 9.12 -12.54
C SER A 196 11.61 8.87 -12.84
N LEU A 197 10.80 8.59 -11.83
CA LEU A 197 9.39 8.24 -12.03
C LEU A 197 8.49 9.18 -11.22
N LEU A 198 7.66 9.97 -11.92
CA LEU A 198 6.54 10.69 -11.32
C LEU A 198 5.33 9.75 -11.27
N VAL A 199 4.76 9.59 -10.09
CA VAL A 199 3.60 8.74 -9.84
C VAL A 199 2.40 9.63 -9.55
N CYS A 200 1.34 9.47 -10.33
CA CYS A 200 0.08 10.20 -10.21
C CYS A 200 -1.05 9.15 -10.05
N PRO A 201 -1.31 8.68 -8.84
CA PRO A 201 -2.34 7.67 -8.60
C PRO A 201 -3.74 8.17 -8.99
N VAL A 202 -4.55 7.27 -9.50
CA VAL A 202 -5.97 7.55 -9.73
C VAL A 202 -6.72 7.32 -8.40
N THR A 203 -7.22 8.42 -7.81
CA THR A 203 -7.91 8.43 -6.50
C THR A 203 -9.27 9.09 -6.58
#